data_2c822043cfbce1975c21013c1661bb9a
#
_entry.id   2c822043cfbce1975c21013c1661bb9a
#
_cell.length_a   1.000
_cell.length_b   1.000
_cell.length_c   1.000
_cell.angle_alpha   90.00
_cell.angle_beta   90.00
_cell.angle_gamma   90.00
#
_symmetry.space_group_name_H-M   'P 1'
#
loop_
_entity.id
_entity.type
_entity.pdbx_description
1 polymer ?
#
loop_
_entity_poly.entity_id
_entity_poly.type
_entity_poly.pdbx_seq_one_letter_code
_entity_poly.pdbx_strand_id
1 'polypeptide(L)'
;MSLFEERGYQATTMRLIAERAGVSLGSSYTYFPSKEHLILEFYRRLVHAQAEAAIPVLAASRDLEDRMRGTLQVLIAECEQVRRTAGSIAASVADPESPASPFGPASATLRAEGIAIWRSVVEGSDAHLPADLRVDLPELLWVGQMGVLYLWMTDRTPGRQATLDAIEEGVTLFARLLSLANLPMFRDSRERALRLARTVVSQLAP
;
A
#
# COMPACT_ATOMS: atom_id res chain seq x y z
N MET A 1 -14.73 13.08 3.40
CA MET A 1 -13.31 13.24 3.79
C MET A 1 -12.99 14.65 4.32
N SER A 2 -13.57 15.73 3.78
CA SER A 2 -13.30 17.12 4.24
C SER A 2 -13.48 17.35 5.76
N LEU A 3 -14.44 16.68 6.40
CA LEU A 3 -14.62 16.77 7.86
C LEU A 3 -13.42 16.21 8.65
N PHE A 4 -12.80 15.17 8.15
CA PHE A 4 -11.56 14.62 8.79
C PHE A 4 -10.41 15.63 8.68
N GLU A 5 -10.31 16.34 7.56
CA GLU A 5 -9.29 17.38 7.37
C GLU A 5 -9.54 18.63 8.24
N GLU A 6 -10.82 19.01 8.42
CA GLU A 6 -11.20 20.20 9.17
C GLU A 6 -11.13 20.00 10.70
N ARG A 7 -11.52 18.81 11.18
CA ARG A 7 -11.73 18.54 12.61
C ARG A 7 -10.86 17.42 13.18
N GLY A 8 -10.18 16.69 12.31
CA GLY A 8 -9.48 15.46 12.64
C GLY A 8 -10.44 14.25 12.74
N TYR A 9 -9.87 13.06 12.69
CA TYR A 9 -10.62 11.82 12.72
C TYR A 9 -11.42 11.63 14.03
N GLN A 10 -10.80 11.89 15.18
CA GLN A 10 -11.41 11.64 16.49
C GLN A 10 -12.65 12.53 16.75
N ALA A 11 -12.59 13.80 16.37
CA ALA A 11 -13.69 14.75 16.58
C ALA A 11 -14.80 14.63 15.52
N THR A 12 -14.61 13.82 14.47
CA THR A 12 -15.60 13.60 13.42
C THR A 12 -16.53 12.44 13.80
N THR A 13 -17.84 12.68 13.75
CA THR A 13 -18.86 11.66 14.06
C THR A 13 -19.73 11.37 12.84
N MET A 14 -20.38 10.19 12.81
CA MET A 14 -21.32 9.83 11.74
C MET A 14 -22.47 10.84 11.61
N ARG A 15 -22.89 11.46 12.72
CA ARG A 15 -23.90 12.52 12.69
C ARG A 15 -23.42 13.73 11.90
N LEU A 16 -22.21 14.24 12.17
CA LEU A 16 -21.64 15.36 11.43
C LEU A 16 -21.43 15.04 9.95
N ILE A 17 -21.07 13.79 9.64
CA ILE A 17 -20.91 13.31 8.27
C ILE A 17 -22.26 13.32 7.54
N ALA A 18 -23.33 12.79 8.17
CA ALA A 18 -24.67 12.77 7.62
C ALA A 18 -25.20 14.20 7.39
N GLU A 19 -25.07 15.09 8.38
CA GLU A 19 -25.43 16.51 8.27
C GLU A 19 -24.71 17.20 7.10
N ARG A 20 -23.37 17.01 6.98
CA ARG A 20 -22.58 17.59 5.88
C ARG A 20 -22.99 17.03 4.52
N ALA A 21 -23.36 15.75 4.45
CA ALA A 21 -23.79 15.09 3.23
C ALA A 21 -25.27 15.37 2.87
N GLY A 22 -26.03 16.03 3.73
CA GLY A 22 -27.47 16.31 3.49
C GLY A 22 -28.33 15.05 3.56
N VAL A 23 -27.92 14.01 4.29
CA VAL A 23 -28.66 12.75 4.43
C VAL A 23 -29.07 12.50 5.89
N SER A 24 -30.07 11.65 6.10
CA SER A 24 -30.42 11.23 7.45
C SER A 24 -29.31 10.39 8.09
N LEU A 25 -29.21 10.43 9.41
CA LEU A 25 -28.26 9.59 10.14
C LEU A 25 -28.51 8.10 9.88
N GLY A 26 -29.78 7.67 9.80
CA GLY A 26 -30.14 6.31 9.44
C GLY A 26 -29.65 5.91 8.06
N SER A 27 -29.83 6.78 7.06
CA SER A 27 -29.31 6.55 5.71
C SER A 27 -27.77 6.42 5.70
N SER A 28 -27.06 7.25 6.47
CA SER A 28 -25.60 7.18 6.52
C SER A 28 -25.11 5.83 7.05
N TYR A 29 -25.76 5.26 8.05
CA TYR A 29 -25.43 3.94 8.58
C TYR A 29 -25.79 2.77 7.64
N THR A 30 -26.77 2.97 6.75
CA THR A 30 -27.11 1.97 5.71
C THR A 30 -25.96 1.80 4.71
N TYR A 31 -25.27 2.89 4.36
CA TYR A 31 -24.15 2.86 3.41
C TYR A 31 -22.79 2.57 4.09
N PHE A 32 -22.59 3.16 5.26
CA PHE A 32 -21.33 3.06 6.00
C PHE A 32 -21.63 2.76 7.47
N PRO A 33 -21.48 1.50 7.89
CA PRO A 33 -21.77 1.07 9.28
C PRO A 33 -20.98 1.84 10.34
N SER A 34 -19.82 2.41 9.98
CA SER A 34 -19.01 3.27 10.85
C SER A 34 -18.13 4.22 10.03
N LYS A 35 -17.45 5.14 10.70
CA LYS A 35 -16.51 6.06 10.04
C LYS A 35 -15.25 5.36 9.50
N GLU A 36 -14.89 4.20 10.05
CA GLU A 36 -13.81 3.34 9.56
C GLU A 36 -14.12 2.81 8.15
N HIS A 37 -15.37 2.50 7.86
CA HIS A 37 -15.79 2.09 6.51
C HIS A 37 -15.62 3.20 5.47
N LEU A 38 -15.66 4.46 5.87
CA LEU A 38 -15.31 5.58 4.98
C LEU A 38 -13.80 5.60 4.68
N ILE A 39 -12.95 5.22 5.65
CA ILE A 39 -11.51 5.08 5.41
C ILE A 39 -11.24 3.91 4.46
N LEU A 40 -11.94 2.78 4.62
CA LEU A 40 -11.81 1.65 3.70
C LEU A 40 -12.24 2.01 2.28
N GLU A 41 -13.32 2.80 2.12
CA GLU A 41 -13.71 3.32 0.80
C GLU A 41 -12.67 4.28 0.21
N PHE A 42 -12.02 5.09 1.04
CA PHE A 42 -10.91 5.94 0.62
C PHE A 42 -9.71 5.10 0.14
N TYR A 43 -9.36 4.02 0.86
CA TYR A 43 -8.33 3.08 0.42
C TYR A 43 -8.68 2.42 -0.91
N ARG A 44 -9.92 1.96 -1.04
CA ARG A 44 -10.39 1.34 -2.28
C ARG A 44 -10.14 2.26 -3.47
N ARG A 45 -10.45 3.55 -3.33
CA ARG A 45 -10.20 4.54 -4.39
C ARG A 45 -8.71 4.71 -4.68
N LEU A 46 -7.85 4.72 -3.65
CA LEU A 46 -6.41 4.81 -3.85
C LEU A 46 -5.84 3.57 -4.54
N VAL A 47 -6.27 2.38 -4.14
CA VAL A 47 -5.83 1.12 -4.77
C VAL A 47 -6.24 1.08 -6.25
N HIS A 48 -7.49 1.50 -6.57
CA HIS A 48 -7.95 1.55 -7.95
C HIS A 48 -7.20 2.62 -8.76
N ALA A 49 -6.99 3.82 -8.21
CA ALA A 49 -6.22 4.87 -8.88
C ALA A 49 -4.77 4.41 -9.15
N GLN A 50 -4.12 3.76 -8.17
CA GLN A 50 -2.80 3.15 -8.38
C GLN A 50 -2.82 2.11 -9.48
N ALA A 51 -3.82 1.21 -9.50
CA ALA A 51 -3.94 0.18 -10.51
C ALA A 51 -4.06 0.77 -11.92
N GLU A 52 -4.91 1.78 -12.10
CA GLU A 52 -5.09 2.48 -13.37
C GLU A 52 -3.82 3.23 -13.80
N ALA A 53 -3.20 3.97 -12.88
CA ALA A 53 -1.98 4.73 -13.16
C ALA A 53 -0.77 3.82 -13.44
N ALA A 54 -0.75 2.59 -12.92
CA ALA A 54 0.30 1.62 -13.19
C ALA A 54 0.21 0.99 -14.60
N ILE A 55 -0.95 0.99 -15.27
CA ILE A 55 -1.11 0.37 -16.59
C ILE A 55 -0.07 0.83 -17.60
N PRO A 56 0.10 2.14 -17.88
CA PRO A 56 1.10 2.60 -18.85
C PRO A 56 2.54 2.31 -18.40
N VAL A 57 2.83 2.34 -17.10
CA VAL A 57 4.15 2.00 -16.53
C VAL A 57 4.48 0.54 -16.82
N LEU A 58 3.55 -0.35 -16.55
CA LEU A 58 3.72 -1.80 -16.74
C LEU A 58 3.77 -2.19 -18.22
N ALA A 59 3.16 -1.40 -19.10
CA ALA A 59 3.23 -1.60 -20.55
C ALA A 59 4.58 -1.12 -21.14
N ALA A 60 5.22 -0.12 -20.51
CA ALA A 60 6.42 0.52 -21.03
C ALA A 60 7.70 -0.29 -20.81
N SER A 61 7.77 -1.12 -19.76
CA SER A 61 8.97 -1.88 -19.41
C SER A 61 8.65 -3.30 -18.96
N ARG A 62 9.55 -4.24 -19.27
CA ARG A 62 9.57 -5.60 -18.72
C ARG A 62 10.66 -5.79 -17.67
N ASP A 63 11.52 -4.81 -17.49
CA ASP A 63 12.51 -4.81 -16.42
C ASP A 63 11.82 -4.72 -15.04
N LEU A 64 12.15 -5.64 -14.14
CA LEU A 64 11.50 -5.72 -12.81
C LEU A 64 11.77 -4.46 -11.98
N GLU A 65 12.98 -3.91 -12.05
CA GLU A 65 13.38 -2.71 -11.31
C GLU A 65 12.56 -1.51 -11.76
N ASP A 66 12.44 -1.26 -13.08
CA ASP A 66 11.63 -0.19 -13.64
C ASP A 66 10.17 -0.32 -13.25
N ARG A 67 9.63 -1.54 -13.32
CA ARG A 67 8.23 -1.83 -12.97
C ARG A 67 7.96 -1.55 -11.48
N MET A 68 8.85 -1.98 -10.60
CA MET A 68 8.74 -1.70 -9.15
C MET A 68 8.81 -0.21 -8.87
N ARG A 69 9.81 0.47 -9.44
CA ARG A 69 10.03 1.91 -9.27
C ARG A 69 8.82 2.70 -9.74
N GLY A 70 8.38 2.47 -10.97
CA GLY A 70 7.26 3.19 -11.54
C GLY A 70 5.95 2.95 -10.79
N THR A 71 5.70 1.72 -10.29
CA THR A 71 4.51 1.41 -9.49
C THR A 71 4.50 2.16 -8.15
N LEU A 72 5.66 2.33 -7.50
CA LEU A 72 5.76 3.15 -6.28
C LEU A 72 5.62 4.64 -6.58
N GLN A 73 6.22 5.11 -7.67
CA GLN A 73 6.13 6.54 -8.07
C GLN A 73 4.69 6.96 -8.35
N VAL A 74 3.92 6.15 -9.10
CA VAL A 74 2.50 6.46 -9.35
C VAL A 74 1.68 6.42 -8.07
N LEU A 75 1.97 5.50 -7.15
CA LEU A 75 1.31 5.47 -5.84
C LEU A 75 1.55 6.78 -5.08
N ILE A 76 2.79 7.24 -4.99
CA ILE A 76 3.10 8.49 -4.27
C ILE A 76 2.45 9.68 -4.95
N ALA A 77 2.40 9.72 -6.28
CA ALA A 77 1.71 10.78 -7.02
C ALA A 77 0.20 10.82 -6.70
N GLU A 78 -0.46 9.66 -6.62
CA GLU A 78 -1.87 9.58 -6.22
C GLU A 78 -2.08 9.99 -4.75
N CYS A 79 -1.18 9.56 -3.87
CA CYS A 79 -1.22 9.93 -2.46
C CYS A 79 -1.02 11.44 -2.23
N GLU A 80 -0.19 12.12 -3.01
CA GLU A 80 0.00 13.58 -2.91
C GLU A 80 -1.28 14.36 -3.19
N GLN A 81 -2.13 13.89 -4.12
CA GLN A 81 -3.42 14.53 -4.42
C GLN A 81 -4.37 14.52 -3.21
N VAL A 82 -4.22 13.55 -2.32
CA VAL A 82 -5.11 13.34 -1.17
C VAL A 82 -4.38 13.45 0.18
N ARG A 83 -3.20 14.08 0.19
CA ARG A 83 -2.29 14.15 1.33
C ARG A 83 -2.96 14.66 2.62
N ARG A 84 -3.78 15.71 2.53
CA ARG A 84 -4.46 16.27 3.70
C ARG A 84 -5.40 15.26 4.34
N THR A 85 -6.16 14.56 3.51
CA THR A 85 -7.04 13.46 3.95
C THR A 85 -6.25 12.34 4.58
N ALA A 86 -5.20 11.83 3.91
CA ALA A 86 -4.34 10.77 4.42
C ALA A 86 -3.72 11.15 5.77
N GLY A 87 -3.20 12.37 5.91
CA GLY A 87 -2.67 12.87 7.18
C GLY A 87 -3.71 12.93 8.31
N SER A 88 -4.97 13.25 8.00
CA SER A 88 -6.04 13.33 9.00
C SER A 88 -6.48 11.98 9.57
N ILE A 89 -6.24 10.89 8.86
CA ILE A 89 -6.61 9.52 9.23
C ILE A 89 -5.40 8.65 9.63
N ALA A 90 -4.18 9.16 9.49
CA ALA A 90 -2.94 8.40 9.65
C ALA A 90 -2.86 7.64 10.99
N ALA A 91 -3.26 8.27 12.09
CA ALA A 91 -3.25 7.63 13.41
C ALA A 91 -4.22 6.43 13.50
N SER A 92 -5.40 6.52 12.85
CA SER A 92 -6.37 5.42 12.82
C SER A 92 -5.89 4.26 11.93
N VAL A 93 -5.14 4.57 10.88
CA VAL A 93 -4.55 3.61 9.95
C VAL A 93 -3.40 2.85 10.58
N ALA A 94 -2.57 3.56 11.36
CA ALA A 94 -1.40 3.01 12.02
C ALA A 94 -1.73 2.17 13.26
N ASP A 95 -2.95 2.27 13.79
CA ASP A 95 -3.42 1.49 14.94
C ASP A 95 -3.76 0.06 14.47
N PRO A 96 -3.05 -0.98 14.94
CA PRO A 96 -3.32 -2.37 14.55
C PRO A 96 -4.73 -2.85 14.93
N GLU A 97 -5.31 -2.32 16.01
CA GLU A 97 -6.65 -2.68 16.48
C GLU A 97 -7.76 -1.94 15.72
N SER A 98 -7.41 -0.96 14.89
CA SER A 98 -8.39 -0.23 14.11
C SER A 98 -8.99 -1.10 12.99
N PRO A 99 -10.32 -1.11 12.82
CA PRO A 99 -10.93 -1.72 11.64
C PRO A 99 -10.43 -1.13 10.30
N ALA A 100 -9.83 0.06 10.33
CA ALA A 100 -9.22 0.70 9.17
C ALA A 100 -7.75 0.35 8.96
N SER A 101 -7.17 -0.54 9.79
CA SER A 101 -5.81 -1.04 9.59
C SER A 101 -5.68 -1.76 8.24
N PRO A 102 -4.66 -1.48 7.41
CA PRO A 102 -4.44 -2.20 6.16
C PRO A 102 -4.16 -3.70 6.37
N PHE A 103 -3.73 -4.07 7.57
CA PHE A 103 -3.45 -5.45 7.95
C PHE A 103 -4.65 -6.16 8.58
N GLY A 104 -5.69 -5.43 8.96
CA GLY A 104 -6.88 -5.98 9.62
C GLY A 104 -7.77 -6.81 8.68
N PRO A 105 -8.69 -7.61 9.25
CA PRO A 105 -9.60 -8.47 8.47
C PRO A 105 -10.56 -7.67 7.60
N ALA A 106 -10.98 -6.48 8.03
CA ALA A 106 -11.86 -5.61 7.24
C ALA A 106 -11.21 -5.10 5.95
N SER A 107 -9.87 -5.06 5.90
CA SER A 107 -9.10 -4.64 4.72
C SER A 107 -8.69 -5.81 3.81
N ALA A 108 -9.06 -7.05 4.11
CA ALA A 108 -8.56 -8.24 3.42
C ALA A 108 -8.77 -8.19 1.90
N THR A 109 -9.95 -7.76 1.44
CA THR A 109 -10.24 -7.64 0.00
C THR A 109 -9.34 -6.57 -0.65
N LEU A 110 -9.22 -5.39 -0.03
CA LEU A 110 -8.39 -4.30 -0.54
C LEU A 110 -6.91 -4.66 -0.54
N ARG A 111 -6.47 -5.40 0.47
CA ARG A 111 -5.11 -5.97 0.53
C ARG A 111 -4.87 -6.92 -0.63
N ALA A 112 -5.81 -7.82 -0.92
CA ALA A 112 -5.71 -8.74 -2.05
C ALA A 112 -5.65 -8.00 -3.39
N GLU A 113 -6.44 -6.94 -3.57
CA GLU A 113 -6.39 -6.07 -4.76
C GLU A 113 -5.03 -5.35 -4.87
N GLY A 114 -4.51 -4.81 -3.77
CA GLY A 114 -3.17 -4.21 -3.74
C GLY A 114 -2.05 -5.21 -4.07
N ILE A 115 -2.11 -6.43 -3.53
CA ILE A 115 -1.17 -7.52 -3.86
C ILE A 115 -1.30 -7.92 -5.34
N ALA A 116 -2.50 -7.86 -5.93
CA ALA A 116 -2.70 -8.16 -7.35
C ALA A 116 -1.97 -7.17 -8.28
N ILE A 117 -1.84 -5.90 -7.90
CA ILE A 117 -1.01 -4.93 -8.64
C ILE A 117 0.45 -5.42 -8.66
N TRP A 118 0.99 -5.79 -7.50
CA TRP A 118 2.36 -6.30 -7.39
C TRP A 118 2.56 -7.64 -8.11
N ARG A 119 1.54 -8.48 -8.13
CA ARG A 119 1.56 -9.71 -8.96
C ARG A 119 1.73 -9.36 -10.44
N SER A 120 1.00 -8.36 -10.94
CA SER A 120 1.16 -7.90 -12.32
C SER A 120 2.56 -7.33 -12.59
N VAL A 121 3.18 -6.65 -11.60
CA VAL A 121 4.58 -6.20 -11.68
C VAL A 121 5.51 -7.39 -11.91
N VAL A 122 5.40 -8.43 -11.08
CA VAL A 122 6.30 -9.60 -11.10
C VAL A 122 6.06 -10.49 -12.32
N GLU A 123 4.80 -10.84 -12.61
CA GLU A 123 4.46 -11.77 -13.69
C GLU A 123 4.73 -11.19 -15.07
N GLY A 124 4.55 -9.88 -15.25
CA GLY A 124 4.82 -9.20 -16.52
C GLY A 124 6.30 -8.88 -16.76
N SER A 125 7.17 -9.13 -15.78
CA SER A 125 8.62 -8.88 -15.91
C SER A 125 9.33 -10.03 -16.62
N ASP A 126 10.51 -9.74 -17.15
CA ASP A 126 11.43 -10.74 -17.71
C ASP A 126 12.43 -11.27 -16.66
N ALA A 127 12.27 -10.91 -15.39
CA ALA A 127 13.15 -11.34 -14.32
C ALA A 127 13.13 -12.86 -14.13
N HIS A 128 14.31 -13.45 -14.12
CA HIS A 128 14.49 -14.87 -13.81
C HIS A 128 14.51 -15.03 -12.29
N LEU A 129 13.36 -15.36 -11.70
CA LEU A 129 13.22 -15.56 -10.26
C LEU A 129 12.98 -17.04 -9.94
N PRO A 130 13.56 -17.57 -8.83
CA PRO A 130 13.18 -18.88 -8.31
C PRO A 130 11.67 -18.98 -8.08
N ALA A 131 11.09 -20.16 -8.29
CA ALA A 131 9.64 -20.36 -8.24
C ALA A 131 9.04 -19.99 -6.86
N ASP A 132 9.72 -20.34 -5.78
CA ASP A 132 9.36 -20.01 -4.40
C ASP A 132 9.31 -18.50 -4.16
N LEU A 133 10.33 -17.79 -4.64
CA LEU A 133 10.40 -16.33 -4.53
C LEU A 133 9.34 -15.64 -5.40
N ARG A 134 9.10 -16.12 -6.61
CA ARG A 134 8.09 -15.56 -7.53
C ARG A 134 6.68 -15.59 -6.92
N VAL A 135 6.37 -16.62 -6.13
CA VAL A 135 5.07 -16.76 -5.45
C VAL A 135 4.93 -15.76 -4.31
N ASP A 136 5.97 -15.59 -3.48
CA ASP A 136 5.90 -14.75 -2.27
C ASP A 136 6.16 -13.26 -2.56
N LEU A 137 6.89 -12.96 -3.64
CA LEU A 137 7.37 -11.60 -3.93
C LEU A 137 6.25 -10.55 -4.02
N PRO A 138 5.08 -10.80 -4.65
CA PRO A 138 3.99 -9.83 -4.69
C PRO A 138 3.53 -9.35 -3.31
N GLU A 139 3.40 -10.27 -2.36
CA GLU A 139 3.00 -9.94 -0.99
C GLU A 139 4.09 -9.18 -0.24
N LEU A 140 5.35 -9.59 -0.40
CA LEU A 140 6.51 -8.88 0.17
C LEU A 140 6.64 -7.45 -0.37
N LEU A 141 6.40 -7.25 -1.66
CA LEU A 141 6.39 -5.92 -2.28
C LEU A 141 5.25 -5.06 -1.76
N TRP A 142 4.07 -5.65 -1.53
CA TRP A 142 2.96 -4.94 -0.91
C TRP A 142 3.29 -4.51 0.53
N VAL A 143 3.93 -5.37 1.33
CA VAL A 143 4.41 -5.00 2.69
C VAL A 143 5.46 -3.88 2.60
N GLY A 144 6.39 -3.98 1.65
CA GLY A 144 7.38 -2.92 1.38
C GLY A 144 6.72 -1.59 1.02
N GLN A 145 5.66 -1.63 0.21
CA GLN A 145 4.84 -0.45 -0.12
C GLN A 145 4.25 0.20 1.14
N MET A 146 3.81 -0.58 2.13
CA MET A 146 3.32 -0.01 3.41
C MET A 146 4.43 0.75 4.13
N GLY A 147 5.67 0.27 4.08
CA GLY A 147 6.85 0.98 4.59
C GLY A 147 7.10 2.31 3.86
N VAL A 148 6.99 2.31 2.54
CA VAL A 148 7.12 3.53 1.71
C VAL A 148 6.01 4.53 2.04
N LEU A 149 4.76 4.08 2.18
CA LEU A 149 3.64 4.94 2.58
C LEU A 149 3.84 5.54 3.97
N TYR A 150 4.36 4.77 4.92
CA TYR A 150 4.69 5.28 6.25
C TYR A 150 5.79 6.34 6.19
N LEU A 151 6.86 6.11 5.41
CA LEU A 151 7.90 7.10 5.18
C LEU A 151 7.31 8.37 4.56
N TRP A 152 6.51 8.25 3.50
CA TRP A 152 5.85 9.38 2.84
C TRP A 152 4.98 10.19 3.81
N MET A 153 4.20 9.55 4.69
CA MET A 153 3.37 10.25 5.68
C MET A 153 4.21 11.05 6.67
N THR A 154 5.38 10.55 7.03
CA THR A 154 6.27 11.16 8.04
C THR A 154 7.34 12.08 7.45
N ASP A 155 7.57 12.03 6.15
CA ASP A 155 8.57 12.82 5.44
C ASP A 155 8.24 14.31 5.50
N ARG A 156 9.18 15.12 6.00
CA ARG A 156 9.09 16.58 6.12
C ARG A 156 10.00 17.31 5.16
N THR A 157 10.73 16.58 4.30
CA THR A 157 11.61 17.21 3.31
C THR A 157 10.80 17.92 2.23
N PRO A 158 11.33 19.02 1.65
CA PRO A 158 10.67 19.69 0.53
C PRO A 158 10.39 18.69 -0.62
N GLY A 159 9.16 18.68 -1.13
CA GLY A 159 8.77 17.79 -2.22
C GLY A 159 8.82 16.29 -1.89
N ARG A 160 8.92 15.92 -0.61
CA ARG A 160 9.08 14.50 -0.18
C ARG A 160 10.33 13.84 -0.76
N GLN A 161 11.40 14.60 -0.86
CA GLN A 161 12.62 14.13 -1.51
C GLN A 161 13.17 12.88 -0.84
N ALA A 162 13.13 12.79 0.52
CA ALA A 162 13.59 11.60 1.22
C ALA A 162 12.80 10.33 0.84
N THR A 163 11.51 10.45 0.58
CA THR A 163 10.67 9.32 0.10
C THR A 163 11.04 8.94 -1.33
N LEU A 164 11.23 9.93 -2.20
CA LEU A 164 11.61 9.68 -3.60
C LEU A 164 13.00 9.04 -3.69
N ASP A 165 13.97 9.54 -2.93
CA ASP A 165 15.32 8.97 -2.86
C ASP A 165 15.29 7.53 -2.30
N ALA A 166 14.46 7.27 -1.28
CA ALA A 166 14.29 5.93 -0.74
C ALA A 166 13.66 4.96 -1.75
N ILE A 167 12.77 5.41 -2.62
CA ILE A 167 12.23 4.59 -3.71
C ILE A 167 13.35 4.30 -4.73
N GLU A 168 14.08 5.32 -5.19
CA GLU A 168 15.13 5.15 -6.19
C GLU A 168 16.22 4.17 -5.71
N GLU A 169 16.84 4.48 -4.58
CA GLU A 169 17.94 3.68 -4.05
C GLU A 169 17.46 2.33 -3.48
N GLY A 170 16.32 2.33 -2.80
CA GLY A 170 15.74 1.13 -2.20
C GLY A 170 15.35 0.10 -3.24
N VAL A 171 14.70 0.51 -4.34
CA VAL A 171 14.32 -0.39 -5.44
C VAL A 171 15.57 -0.93 -6.14
N THR A 172 16.56 -0.09 -6.43
CA THR A 172 17.82 -0.53 -7.05
C THR A 172 18.55 -1.54 -6.16
N LEU A 173 18.67 -1.27 -4.86
CA LEU A 173 19.30 -2.20 -3.94
C LEU A 173 18.52 -3.53 -3.87
N PHE A 174 17.20 -3.46 -3.79
CA PHE A 174 16.34 -4.64 -3.70
C PHE A 174 16.42 -5.49 -4.98
N ALA A 175 16.40 -4.88 -6.17
CA ALA A 175 16.56 -5.58 -7.44
C ALA A 175 17.91 -6.32 -7.53
N ARG A 176 18.99 -5.70 -7.05
CA ARG A 176 20.31 -6.36 -6.94
C ARG A 176 20.28 -7.56 -5.98
N LEU A 177 19.62 -7.44 -4.83
CA LEU A 177 19.45 -8.57 -3.91
C LEU A 177 18.64 -9.71 -4.53
N LEU A 178 17.58 -9.39 -5.27
CA LEU A 178 16.79 -10.38 -6.00
C LEU A 178 17.62 -11.12 -7.06
N SER A 179 18.52 -10.44 -7.77
CA SER A 179 19.40 -11.09 -8.75
C SER A 179 20.36 -12.09 -8.09
N LEU A 180 20.84 -11.80 -6.89
CA LEU A 180 21.67 -12.73 -6.11
C LEU A 180 20.91 -13.96 -5.62
N ALA A 181 19.59 -13.84 -5.42
CA ALA A 181 18.75 -14.93 -4.94
C ALA A 181 18.69 -16.13 -5.92
N ASN A 182 19.06 -15.93 -7.18
CA ASN A 182 19.18 -16.99 -8.20
C ASN A 182 20.43 -17.85 -8.04
N LEU A 183 21.45 -17.37 -7.33
CA LEU A 183 22.72 -18.08 -7.20
C LEU A 183 22.55 -19.28 -6.25
N PRO A 184 23.02 -20.48 -6.63
CA PRO A 184 22.86 -21.70 -5.83
C PRO A 184 23.36 -21.55 -4.39
N MET A 185 24.45 -20.79 -4.19
CA MET A 185 25.05 -20.57 -2.88
C MET A 185 24.15 -19.81 -1.90
N PHE A 186 23.11 -19.07 -2.38
CA PHE A 186 22.15 -18.34 -1.54
C PHE A 186 20.84 -19.08 -1.32
N ARG A 187 20.70 -20.30 -1.83
CA ARG A 187 19.46 -21.09 -1.74
C ARG A 187 18.97 -21.22 -0.30
N ASP A 188 19.80 -21.72 0.59
CA ASP A 188 19.43 -21.93 1.99
C ASP A 188 19.07 -20.61 2.71
N SER A 189 19.84 -19.55 2.43
CA SER A 189 19.58 -18.21 2.97
C SER A 189 18.25 -17.65 2.49
N ARG A 190 17.95 -17.81 1.19
CA ARG A 190 16.67 -17.43 0.61
C ARG A 190 15.50 -18.19 1.24
N GLU A 191 15.60 -19.52 1.35
CA GLU A 191 14.54 -20.34 1.96
C GLU A 191 14.29 -19.95 3.42
N ARG A 192 15.35 -19.63 4.17
CA ARG A 192 15.19 -19.11 5.54
C ARG A 192 14.53 -17.73 5.57
N ALA A 193 14.95 -16.83 4.69
CA ALA A 193 14.38 -15.49 4.58
C ALA A 193 12.89 -15.55 4.22
N LEU A 194 12.49 -16.39 3.25
CA LEU A 194 11.10 -16.57 2.87
C LEU A 194 10.25 -17.19 4.00
N ARG A 195 10.78 -18.18 4.73
CA ARG A 195 10.08 -18.70 5.91
C ARG A 195 9.85 -17.62 6.96
N LEU A 196 10.87 -16.83 7.28
CA LEU A 196 10.75 -15.71 8.22
C LEU A 196 9.72 -14.68 7.71
N ALA A 197 9.80 -14.31 6.44
CA ALA A 197 8.89 -13.35 5.82
C ALA A 197 7.43 -13.83 5.89
N ARG A 198 7.15 -15.08 5.54
CA ARG A 198 5.80 -15.69 5.66
C ARG A 198 5.30 -15.66 7.11
N THR A 199 6.17 -15.97 8.09
CA THR A 199 5.80 -15.89 9.52
C THR A 199 5.45 -14.45 9.92
N VAL A 200 6.25 -13.47 9.51
CA VAL A 200 5.97 -12.06 9.81
C VAL A 200 4.68 -11.61 9.14
N VAL A 201 4.50 -11.92 7.85
CA VAL A 201 3.28 -11.55 7.11
C VAL A 201 2.04 -12.17 7.71
N SER A 202 2.08 -13.45 8.11
CA SER A 202 0.95 -14.11 8.77
C SER A 202 0.60 -13.54 10.16
N GLN A 203 1.54 -12.88 10.83
CA GLN A 203 1.28 -12.15 12.08
C GLN A 203 0.73 -10.74 11.84
N LEU A 204 1.13 -10.09 10.75
CA LEU A 204 0.64 -8.77 10.39
C LEU A 204 -0.78 -8.81 9.81
N ALA A 205 -1.12 -9.88 9.08
CA ALA A 205 -2.37 -10.01 8.34
C ALA A 205 -3.02 -11.39 8.62
N PRO A 206 -3.52 -11.62 9.86
CA PRO A 206 -4.15 -12.87 10.27
C PRO A 206 -5.47 -13.16 9.56
#